data_efa471bda6d163c23a6b5f704647ac4f
#
_entry.id   efa471bda6d163c23a6b5f704647ac4f
#
_cell.length_a   1.000
_cell.length_b   1.000
_cell.length_c   1.000
_cell.angle_alpha   90.00
_cell.angle_beta   90.00
_cell.angle_gamma   90.00
#
_symmetry.space_group_name_H-M   'P 1'
#
loop_
_entity.id
_entity.type
_entity.pdbx_description
1 polymer ?
#
loop_
_entity_poly.entity_id
_entity_poly.type
_entity_poly.pdbx_seq_one_letter_code
_entity_poly.pdbx_strand_id
1 'polypeptide(L)'
;MCGRFVITSPPAALRQIFGYLEQPNFPPRHNIAPTQPIPVVMVENGVRHFRLMRWGLLPAWVKDPRKFTLLINARAETVLEKPAFKNAIKRRRCLIPADGYYEWQASEGRKRPHFIYRRDRQPIGLAGLAETWIGPNGEELDTVAIVTAPAGADLGVLHHRVPVTIDPGDFDRWLGCRAYDAETVMALLTAPEEGEFGWHEISTRVNRVANDDAQLVLPISAEEMAAEAPKLARKASPRQAAAVATEDDEQGSLF
;
A
#
# COMPACT_ATOMS: atom_id res chain seq x y z
N MET A 1 6.79 -1.86 1.70
CA MET A 1 5.90 -0.66 1.63
C MET A 1 4.50 -1.13 1.30
N CYS A 2 3.48 -0.65 2.03
CA CYS A 2 2.09 -1.04 1.80
C CYS A 2 1.69 -0.80 0.34
N GLY A 3 1.55 -1.88 -0.41
CA GLY A 3 1.18 -1.87 -1.83
C GLY A 3 -0.06 -2.71 -2.13
N ARG A 4 -0.70 -3.27 -1.11
CA ARG A 4 -1.88 -4.09 -1.22
C ARG A 4 -2.63 -4.14 0.11
N PHE A 5 -3.96 -4.03 0.10
CA PHE A 5 -4.74 -4.09 1.34
C PHE A 5 -6.12 -4.72 1.11
N VAL A 6 -6.84 -4.92 2.22
CA VAL A 6 -8.14 -5.61 2.29
C VAL A 6 -9.17 -4.69 2.91
N ILE A 7 -10.39 -4.71 2.38
CA ILE A 7 -11.57 -4.10 2.97
C ILE A 7 -12.77 -5.02 2.75
N THR A 8 -13.20 -5.67 3.81
CA THR A 8 -14.29 -6.65 3.80
C THR A 8 -15.39 -6.33 4.80
N SER A 9 -15.11 -5.42 5.74
CA SER A 9 -16.09 -4.93 6.69
C SER A 9 -17.29 -4.31 5.99
N PRO A 10 -18.54 -4.61 6.44
CA PRO A 10 -19.72 -4.04 5.84
C PRO A 10 -19.73 -2.51 5.86
N PRO A 11 -20.23 -1.83 4.82
CA PRO A 11 -20.28 -0.38 4.76
C PRO A 11 -20.95 0.28 5.97
N ALA A 12 -21.96 -0.38 6.57
CA ALA A 12 -22.63 0.12 7.79
C ALA A 12 -21.70 0.14 9.01
N ALA A 13 -20.85 -0.89 9.19
CA ALA A 13 -19.86 -0.94 10.26
C ALA A 13 -18.76 0.13 10.06
N LEU A 14 -18.28 0.29 8.84
CA LEU A 14 -17.31 1.34 8.49
C LEU A 14 -17.91 2.74 8.74
N ARG A 15 -19.17 2.95 8.34
CA ARG A 15 -19.85 4.22 8.61
C ARG A 15 -19.94 4.53 10.10
N GLN A 16 -20.23 3.56 10.93
CA GLN A 16 -20.27 3.72 12.38
C GLN A 16 -18.91 4.12 12.97
N ILE A 17 -17.82 3.47 12.51
CA ILE A 17 -16.47 3.72 13.02
C ILE A 17 -15.91 5.06 12.51
N PHE A 18 -16.05 5.33 11.22
CA PHE A 18 -15.44 6.49 10.56
C PHE A 18 -16.33 7.73 10.55
N GLY A 19 -17.64 7.61 10.85
CA GLY A 19 -18.57 8.71 11.06
C GLY A 19 -18.93 9.51 9.81
N TYR A 20 -18.86 8.93 8.61
CA TYR A 20 -19.27 9.61 7.37
C TYR A 20 -20.78 9.49 7.11
N LEU A 21 -21.33 10.41 6.29
CA LEU A 21 -22.77 10.50 6.06
C LEU A 21 -23.31 9.52 5.04
N GLU A 22 -22.59 9.24 3.99
CA GLU A 22 -23.02 8.47 2.83
C GLU A 22 -23.29 6.99 3.19
N GLN A 23 -24.08 6.34 2.34
CA GLN A 23 -24.31 4.89 2.40
C GLN A 23 -23.81 4.24 1.10
N PRO A 24 -22.50 4.10 0.95
CA PRO A 24 -21.94 3.55 -0.28
C PRO A 24 -22.31 2.08 -0.43
N ASN A 25 -22.60 1.67 -1.67
CA ASN A 25 -22.63 0.26 -2.04
C ASN A 25 -21.22 -0.14 -2.48
N PHE A 26 -20.40 -0.60 -1.53
CA PHE A 26 -19.02 -1.00 -1.77
C PHE A 26 -18.87 -2.49 -1.44
N PRO A 27 -18.58 -3.35 -2.42
CA PRO A 27 -18.43 -4.78 -2.19
C PRO A 27 -17.16 -5.09 -1.39
N PRO A 28 -17.11 -6.21 -0.66
CA PRO A 28 -15.88 -6.71 -0.04
C PRO A 28 -14.76 -6.87 -1.08
N ARG A 29 -13.56 -6.43 -0.73
CA ARG A 29 -12.37 -6.53 -1.57
C ARG A 29 -11.23 -7.12 -0.76
N HIS A 30 -10.70 -8.25 -1.25
CA HIS A 30 -9.64 -8.98 -0.57
C HIS A 30 -8.25 -8.71 -1.18
N ASN A 31 -8.16 -7.96 -2.27
CA ASN A 31 -6.91 -7.75 -2.98
C ASN A 31 -6.83 -6.40 -3.70
N ILE A 32 -6.99 -5.32 -2.96
CA ILE A 32 -6.93 -3.97 -3.50
C ILE A 32 -5.49 -3.62 -3.87
N ALA A 33 -5.29 -3.16 -5.11
CA ALA A 33 -4.00 -2.80 -5.68
C ALA A 33 -3.94 -1.32 -6.09
N PRO A 34 -2.74 -0.74 -6.23
CA PRO A 34 -2.55 0.59 -6.77
C PRO A 34 -3.30 0.81 -8.09
N THR A 35 -3.68 2.05 -8.35
CA THR A 35 -4.49 2.55 -9.46
C THR A 35 -5.99 2.27 -9.38
N GLN A 36 -6.41 1.40 -8.49
CA GLN A 36 -7.84 1.14 -8.28
C GLN A 36 -8.49 2.25 -7.45
N PRO A 37 -9.81 2.47 -7.61
CA PRO A 37 -10.58 3.33 -6.70
C PRO A 37 -10.69 2.66 -5.33
N ILE A 38 -10.42 3.43 -4.28
CA ILE A 38 -10.46 2.99 -2.89
C ILE A 38 -11.32 3.93 -2.04
N PRO A 39 -11.94 3.41 -0.96
CA PRO A 39 -12.65 4.21 0.01
C PRO A 39 -11.71 5.19 0.71
N VAL A 40 -12.17 6.42 0.83
CA VAL A 40 -11.47 7.50 1.54
C VAL A 40 -12.50 8.27 2.38
N VAL A 41 -12.15 8.59 3.61
CA VAL A 41 -12.95 9.45 4.48
C VAL A 41 -12.19 10.75 4.72
N MET A 42 -12.83 11.88 4.42
CA MET A 42 -12.26 13.21 4.61
C MET A 42 -13.28 14.19 5.16
N VAL A 43 -12.83 15.33 5.67
CA VAL A 43 -13.70 16.39 6.15
C VAL A 43 -13.89 17.46 5.08
N GLU A 44 -15.15 17.71 4.72
CA GLU A 44 -15.59 18.80 3.86
C GLU A 44 -16.62 19.63 4.62
N ASN A 45 -16.41 20.92 4.72
CA ASN A 45 -17.32 21.86 5.47
C ASN A 45 -17.64 21.42 6.91
N GLY A 46 -16.66 20.81 7.59
CA GLY A 46 -16.82 20.36 8.98
C GLY A 46 -17.51 19.02 9.16
N VAL A 47 -17.85 18.32 8.09
CA VAL A 47 -18.52 17.02 8.11
C VAL A 47 -17.65 15.96 7.43
N ARG A 48 -17.67 14.73 7.96
CA ARG A 48 -16.95 13.61 7.35
C ARG A 48 -17.75 13.03 6.19
N HIS A 49 -17.08 12.87 5.05
CA HIS A 49 -17.64 12.35 3.81
C HIS A 49 -16.86 11.13 3.32
N PHE A 50 -17.60 10.17 2.75
CA PHE A 50 -17.03 9.07 1.99
C PHE A 50 -16.79 9.50 0.55
N ARG A 51 -15.61 9.17 0.02
CA ARG A 51 -15.24 9.39 -1.38
C ARG A 51 -14.56 8.14 -1.93
N LEU A 52 -14.65 7.95 -3.24
CA LEU A 52 -13.80 7.00 -3.95
C LEU A 52 -12.69 7.78 -4.65
N MET A 53 -11.44 7.45 -4.32
CA MET A 53 -10.26 8.09 -4.92
C MET A 53 -9.34 7.04 -5.51
N ARG A 54 -8.65 7.39 -6.59
CA ARG A 54 -7.66 6.51 -7.19
C ARG A 54 -6.44 6.39 -6.29
N TRP A 55 -6.04 5.17 -5.94
CA TRP A 55 -4.81 4.96 -5.17
C TRP A 55 -3.56 5.18 -6.02
N GLY A 56 -2.80 6.17 -5.67
CA GLY A 56 -1.63 6.66 -6.38
C GLY A 56 -1.75 8.14 -6.63
N LEU A 57 -1.24 8.95 -5.68
CA LEU A 57 -1.34 10.39 -5.66
C LEU A 57 -0.66 11.00 -6.88
N LEU A 58 -1.38 11.90 -7.52
CA LEU A 58 -0.93 12.69 -8.65
C LEU A 58 -0.95 14.17 -8.24
N PRO A 59 0.21 14.81 -8.07
CA PRO A 59 0.26 16.21 -7.70
C PRO A 59 -0.39 17.12 -8.78
N ALA A 60 -1.08 18.17 -8.34
CA ALA A 60 -1.80 19.09 -9.24
C ALA A 60 -0.91 19.75 -10.32
N TRP A 61 0.41 19.87 -10.07
CA TRP A 61 1.36 20.47 -11.02
C TRP A 61 1.86 19.50 -12.12
N VAL A 62 1.48 18.23 -12.09
CA VAL A 62 1.91 17.25 -13.10
C VAL A 62 1.17 17.51 -14.42
N LYS A 63 1.91 17.72 -15.51
CA LYS A 63 1.35 18.00 -16.82
C LYS A 63 0.89 16.73 -17.57
N ASP A 64 1.68 15.66 -17.49
CA ASP A 64 1.38 14.36 -18.15
C ASP A 64 1.46 13.22 -17.13
N PRO A 65 0.29 12.71 -16.66
CA PRO A 65 0.24 11.62 -15.67
C PRO A 65 0.92 10.33 -16.12
N ARG A 66 0.98 10.07 -17.43
CA ARG A 66 1.55 8.84 -17.99
C ARG A 66 3.08 8.78 -17.81
N LYS A 67 3.72 9.95 -17.68
CA LYS A 67 5.16 10.09 -17.48
C LYS A 67 5.56 10.28 -16.01
N PHE A 68 4.58 10.35 -15.12
CA PHE A 68 4.82 10.59 -13.71
C PHE A 68 4.85 9.28 -12.91
N THR A 69 5.81 9.17 -11.99
CA THR A 69 5.92 8.00 -11.11
C THR A 69 4.71 7.92 -10.18
N LEU A 70 4.09 6.75 -10.10
CA LEU A 70 2.95 6.51 -9.24
C LEU A 70 3.34 6.61 -7.75
N LEU A 71 2.77 7.57 -7.04
CA LEU A 71 3.03 7.81 -5.62
C LEU A 71 1.96 7.13 -4.75
N ILE A 72 2.14 5.84 -4.50
CA ILE A 72 1.19 5.06 -3.67
C ILE A 72 1.40 5.28 -2.18
N ASN A 73 2.62 5.71 -1.76
CA ASN A 73 2.96 5.97 -0.37
C ASN A 73 3.69 7.31 -0.21
N ALA A 74 3.44 7.96 0.93
CA ALA A 74 4.17 9.14 1.41
C ALA A 74 4.95 8.78 2.68
N ARG A 75 6.22 9.17 2.79
CA ARG A 75 7.01 8.91 4.00
C ARG A 75 6.74 10.01 5.04
N ALA A 76 6.38 9.61 6.26
CA ALA A 76 6.14 10.51 7.37
C ALA A 76 7.30 11.50 7.58
N GLU A 77 8.53 11.01 7.50
CA GLU A 77 9.76 11.79 7.79
C GLU A 77 10.00 12.95 6.82
N THR A 78 9.42 12.88 5.62
CA THR A 78 9.66 13.89 4.56
C THR A 78 8.38 14.51 4.01
N VAL A 79 7.25 14.23 4.62
CA VAL A 79 5.93 14.64 4.10
C VAL A 79 5.73 16.15 4.08
N LEU A 80 6.35 16.87 5.03
CA LEU A 80 6.31 18.34 5.10
C LEU A 80 7.20 19.02 4.03
N GLU A 81 8.22 18.33 3.55
CA GLU A 81 9.24 18.89 2.66
C GLU A 81 8.96 18.57 1.18
N LYS A 82 8.54 17.34 0.89
CA LYS A 82 8.39 16.86 -0.49
C LYS A 82 7.28 17.62 -1.24
N PRO A 83 7.58 18.24 -2.41
CA PRO A 83 6.61 19.03 -3.18
C PRO A 83 5.30 18.28 -3.47
N ALA A 84 5.35 16.95 -3.63
CA ALA A 84 4.17 16.14 -3.91
C ALA A 84 3.20 16.05 -2.73
N PHE A 85 3.66 16.21 -1.48
CA PHE A 85 2.87 15.94 -0.28
C PHE A 85 2.67 17.15 0.63
N LYS A 86 3.58 18.15 0.60
CA LYS A 86 3.56 19.30 1.51
C LYS A 86 2.26 20.12 1.52
N ASN A 87 1.52 20.15 0.43
CA ASN A 87 0.22 20.80 0.38
C ASN A 87 -0.90 19.87 0.86
N ALA A 88 -0.83 18.60 0.52
CA ALA A 88 -1.81 17.61 0.92
C ALA A 88 -1.84 17.40 2.45
N ILE A 89 -0.67 17.30 3.11
CA ILE A 89 -0.61 17.19 4.58
C ILE A 89 -1.19 18.41 5.30
N LYS A 90 -1.14 19.58 4.70
CA LYS A 90 -1.71 20.82 5.27
C LYS A 90 -3.22 20.93 5.09
N ARG A 91 -3.79 20.40 4.00
CA ARG A 91 -5.15 20.75 3.58
C ARG A 91 -6.05 19.57 3.24
N ARG A 92 -5.51 18.39 2.97
CA ARG A 92 -6.25 17.25 2.39
C ARG A 92 -5.88 15.92 3.05
N ARG A 93 -5.76 15.94 4.37
CA ARG A 93 -5.61 14.70 5.14
C ARG A 93 -6.90 13.90 5.08
N CYS A 94 -6.77 12.59 5.00
CA CYS A 94 -7.91 11.68 4.93
C CYS A 94 -7.58 10.37 5.63
N LEU A 95 -8.61 9.54 5.87
CA LEU A 95 -8.47 8.17 6.36
C LEU A 95 -8.83 7.21 5.24
N ILE A 96 -8.08 6.13 5.14
CA ILE A 96 -8.37 5.02 4.22
C ILE A 96 -8.79 3.83 5.09
N PRO A 97 -10.08 3.46 5.12
CA PRO A 97 -10.54 2.27 5.85
C PRO A 97 -9.93 0.99 5.27
N ALA A 98 -9.48 0.10 6.15
CA ALA A 98 -8.98 -1.21 5.77
C ALA A 98 -9.21 -2.22 6.91
N ASP A 99 -9.28 -3.52 6.59
CA ASP A 99 -9.35 -4.61 7.59
C ASP A 99 -7.98 -5.27 7.79
N GLY A 100 -7.01 -4.93 6.97
CA GLY A 100 -5.64 -5.37 7.01
C GLY A 100 -4.91 -5.08 5.71
N TYR A 101 -3.64 -5.40 5.67
CA TYR A 101 -2.81 -5.16 4.50
C TYR A 101 -1.82 -6.30 4.28
N TYR A 102 -1.21 -6.31 3.12
CA TYR A 102 -0.23 -7.32 2.76
C TYR A 102 1.17 -6.73 2.72
N GLU A 103 2.14 -7.52 3.16
CA GLU A 103 3.56 -7.21 3.00
C GLU A 103 4.34 -8.46 2.60
N TRP A 104 5.45 -8.27 1.92
CA TRP A 104 6.26 -9.36 1.39
C TRP A 104 7.59 -9.42 2.10
N GLN A 105 7.73 -10.39 3.00
CA GLN A 105 9.00 -10.65 3.66
C GLN A 105 10.02 -11.20 2.66
N ALA A 106 11.20 -10.57 2.62
CA ALA A 106 12.33 -11.12 1.87
C ALA A 106 13.00 -12.22 2.68
N SER A 107 12.93 -13.46 2.25
CA SER A 107 13.54 -14.61 2.89
C SER A 107 14.16 -15.54 1.87
N GLU A 108 15.44 -15.93 2.04
CA GLU A 108 16.15 -16.89 1.17
C GLU A 108 16.04 -16.61 -0.33
N GLY A 109 16.11 -15.32 -0.72
CA GLY A 109 16.02 -14.90 -2.12
C GLY A 109 14.60 -14.88 -2.70
N ARG A 110 13.57 -15.07 -1.87
CA ARG A 110 12.15 -15.03 -2.24
C ARG A 110 11.42 -13.96 -1.47
N LYS A 111 10.23 -13.64 -1.97
CA LYS A 111 9.26 -12.79 -1.28
C LYS A 111 8.08 -13.65 -0.85
N ARG A 112 7.92 -13.80 0.47
CA ARG A 112 6.81 -14.51 1.10
C ARG A 112 5.73 -13.52 1.51
N PRO A 113 4.53 -13.62 0.98
CA PRO A 113 3.45 -12.71 1.34
C PRO A 113 2.89 -13.03 2.73
N HIS A 114 2.60 -11.98 3.48
CA HIS A 114 1.97 -12.05 4.80
C HIS A 114 0.75 -11.15 4.83
N PHE A 115 -0.30 -11.61 5.49
CA PHE A 115 -1.46 -10.78 5.83
C PHE A 115 -1.28 -10.23 7.24
N ILE A 116 -1.39 -8.91 7.37
CA ILE A 116 -1.21 -8.16 8.61
C ILE A 116 -2.55 -7.55 8.96
N TYR A 117 -2.99 -7.74 10.20
CA TYR A 117 -4.30 -7.33 10.68
C TYR A 117 -4.23 -6.90 12.14
N ARG A 118 -5.15 -6.07 12.56
CA ARG A 118 -5.30 -5.67 13.95
C ARG A 118 -5.80 -6.88 14.78
N ARG A 119 -5.20 -7.13 15.94
CA ARG A 119 -5.50 -8.36 16.74
C ARG A 119 -6.94 -8.41 17.23
N ASP A 120 -7.55 -7.25 17.50
CA ASP A 120 -8.96 -7.16 17.88
C ASP A 120 -9.94 -7.30 16.70
N ARG A 121 -9.41 -7.44 15.47
CA ARG A 121 -10.18 -7.58 14.22
C ARG A 121 -11.05 -6.36 13.87
N GLN A 122 -10.84 -5.22 14.53
CA GLN A 122 -11.50 -3.99 14.13
C GLN A 122 -10.87 -3.40 12.87
N PRO A 123 -11.66 -2.73 12.03
CA PRO A 123 -11.13 -1.95 10.92
C PRO A 123 -10.12 -0.91 11.37
N ILE A 124 -9.12 -0.67 10.55
CA ILE A 124 -8.07 0.31 10.76
C ILE A 124 -8.28 1.53 9.87
N GLY A 125 -7.94 2.71 10.39
CA GLY A 125 -7.89 3.95 9.63
C GLY A 125 -6.46 4.23 9.19
N LEU A 126 -6.10 3.92 7.93
CA LEU A 126 -4.78 4.27 7.42
C LEU A 126 -4.70 5.77 7.18
N ALA A 127 -3.63 6.43 7.63
CA ALA A 127 -3.37 7.82 7.33
C ALA A 127 -3.17 8.03 5.83
N GLY A 128 -3.97 8.90 5.22
CA GLY A 128 -3.93 9.19 3.81
C GLY A 128 -3.74 10.68 3.51
N LEU A 129 -3.17 10.96 2.36
CA LEU A 129 -3.05 12.30 1.79
C LEU A 129 -3.71 12.31 0.42
N ALA A 130 -4.68 13.21 0.22
CA ALA A 130 -5.44 13.32 -1.00
C ALA A 130 -4.98 14.50 -1.85
N GLU A 131 -5.15 14.39 -3.17
CA GLU A 131 -4.92 15.47 -4.11
C GLU A 131 -5.87 15.35 -5.30
N THR A 132 -6.37 16.48 -5.80
CA THR A 132 -7.12 16.54 -7.06
C THR A 132 -6.19 17.04 -8.15
N TRP A 133 -5.98 16.21 -9.15
CA TRP A 133 -5.30 16.61 -10.37
C TRP A 133 -6.33 17.10 -11.39
N ILE A 134 -6.04 18.22 -12.03
CA ILE A 134 -6.87 18.80 -13.08
C ILE A 134 -6.08 18.72 -14.38
N GLY A 135 -6.62 18.00 -15.35
CA GLY A 135 -6.02 17.83 -16.65
C GLY A 135 -6.24 19.02 -17.58
N PRO A 136 -5.55 19.03 -18.73
CA PRO A 136 -5.56 20.16 -19.66
C PRO A 136 -6.93 20.42 -20.30
N ASN A 137 -7.84 19.44 -20.29
CA ASN A 137 -9.19 19.57 -20.84
C ASN A 137 -10.24 19.78 -19.74
N GLY A 138 -9.81 20.01 -18.48
CA GLY A 138 -10.70 20.19 -17.34
C GLY A 138 -11.16 18.89 -16.68
N GLU A 139 -10.62 17.73 -17.09
CA GLU A 139 -10.86 16.47 -16.37
C GLU A 139 -10.30 16.53 -14.94
N GLU A 140 -11.07 16.07 -13.97
CA GLU A 140 -10.66 16.01 -12.56
C GLU A 140 -10.41 14.56 -12.15
N LEU A 141 -9.31 14.32 -11.41
CA LEU A 141 -8.97 13.03 -10.87
C LEU A 141 -8.58 13.17 -9.40
N ASP A 142 -9.44 12.69 -8.52
CA ASP A 142 -9.12 12.57 -7.10
C ASP A 142 -8.22 11.38 -6.86
N THR A 143 -7.09 11.64 -6.20
CA THR A 143 -6.05 10.65 -5.95
C THR A 143 -5.61 10.67 -4.49
N VAL A 144 -5.03 9.56 -4.02
CA VAL A 144 -4.64 9.42 -2.63
C VAL A 144 -3.37 8.58 -2.49
N ALA A 145 -2.53 8.92 -1.50
CA ALA A 145 -1.38 8.12 -1.06
C ALA A 145 -1.53 7.74 0.42
N ILE A 146 -1.03 6.56 0.80
CA ILE A 146 -0.96 6.11 2.19
C ILE A 146 0.31 6.65 2.84
N VAL A 147 0.21 7.21 4.04
CA VAL A 147 1.39 7.61 4.82
C VAL A 147 2.03 6.38 5.44
N THR A 148 3.36 6.33 5.41
CA THR A 148 4.14 5.22 5.98
C THR A 148 5.22 5.76 6.93
N ALA A 149 5.52 5.00 7.98
CA ALA A 149 6.58 5.26 8.95
C ALA A 149 7.59 4.10 9.01
N PRO A 150 8.77 4.27 9.63
CA PRO A 150 9.64 3.15 9.98
C PRO A 150 8.88 2.14 10.84
N ALA A 151 9.09 0.85 10.60
CA ALA A 151 8.44 -0.20 11.36
C ALA A 151 9.03 -0.33 12.78
N GLY A 152 8.18 -0.68 13.76
CA GLY A 152 8.62 -1.17 15.07
C GLY A 152 9.26 -2.56 14.97
N ALA A 153 9.74 -3.09 16.11
CA ALA A 153 10.48 -4.34 16.12
C ALA A 153 9.64 -5.54 15.66
N ASP A 154 8.36 -5.58 16.03
CA ASP A 154 7.43 -6.68 15.73
C ASP A 154 7.09 -6.81 14.25
N LEU A 155 6.78 -5.71 13.56
CA LEU A 155 6.47 -5.68 12.12
C LEU A 155 7.73 -5.50 11.26
N GLY A 156 8.82 -5.02 11.85
CA GLY A 156 10.11 -4.82 11.19
C GLY A 156 10.72 -6.11 10.65
N VAL A 157 10.35 -7.26 11.21
CA VAL A 157 10.77 -8.58 10.72
C VAL A 157 10.18 -8.91 9.34
N LEU A 158 9.06 -8.28 8.96
CA LEU A 158 8.43 -8.45 7.65
C LEU A 158 8.95 -7.41 6.65
N HIS A 159 8.93 -6.15 7.06
CA HIS A 159 9.38 -5.04 6.23
C HIS A 159 9.78 -3.83 7.08
N HIS A 160 10.82 -3.09 6.68
CA HIS A 160 11.33 -1.91 7.39
C HIS A 160 10.36 -0.70 7.42
N ARG A 161 9.23 -0.75 6.72
CA ARG A 161 8.19 0.29 6.68
C ARG A 161 6.82 -0.30 6.94
N VAL A 162 5.97 0.47 7.64
CA VAL A 162 4.55 0.13 7.89
C VAL A 162 3.65 1.30 7.49
N PRO A 163 2.39 1.06 7.09
CA PRO A 163 1.41 2.13 6.98
C PRO A 163 1.15 2.71 8.37
N VAL A 164 1.00 4.03 8.43
CA VAL A 164 0.58 4.72 9.65
C VAL A 164 -0.91 4.47 9.86
N THR A 165 -1.29 4.05 11.05
CA THR A 165 -2.69 3.94 11.49
C THR A 165 -3.03 5.09 12.42
N ILE A 166 -4.26 5.61 12.30
CA ILE A 166 -4.79 6.63 13.19
C ILE A 166 -5.86 5.99 14.05
N ASP A 167 -5.75 6.15 15.35
CA ASP A 167 -6.76 5.67 16.29
C ASP A 167 -8.09 6.43 16.16
N PRO A 168 -9.23 5.78 16.41
CA PRO A 168 -10.54 6.44 16.34
C PRO A 168 -10.64 7.71 17.21
N GLY A 169 -9.94 7.76 18.35
CA GLY A 169 -9.87 8.94 19.21
C GLY A 169 -9.15 10.15 18.61
N ASP A 170 -8.27 9.90 17.63
CA ASP A 170 -7.49 10.94 16.95
C ASP A 170 -8.01 11.26 15.53
N PHE A 171 -9.13 10.67 15.09
CA PHE A 171 -9.69 10.93 13.77
C PHE A 171 -9.98 12.41 13.52
N ASP A 172 -10.57 13.11 14.50
CA ASP A 172 -10.89 14.54 14.37
C ASP A 172 -9.62 15.38 14.30
N ARG A 173 -8.60 15.04 15.08
CA ARG A 173 -7.30 15.70 15.05
C ARG A 173 -6.60 15.50 13.71
N TRP A 174 -6.60 14.28 13.17
CA TRP A 174 -6.01 13.99 11.87
C TRP A 174 -6.76 14.67 10.72
N LEU A 175 -8.08 14.52 10.66
CA LEU A 175 -8.92 15.04 9.59
C LEU A 175 -9.12 16.56 9.64
N GLY A 176 -8.99 17.17 10.80
CA GLY A 176 -9.28 18.58 11.06
C GLY A 176 -8.23 19.54 10.52
N CYS A 177 -8.02 19.60 9.21
CA CYS A 177 -6.97 20.44 8.57
C CYS A 177 -7.10 21.95 8.86
N ARG A 178 -8.26 22.43 9.29
CA ARG A 178 -8.46 23.85 9.66
C ARG A 178 -8.12 24.13 11.12
N ALA A 179 -8.34 23.13 11.99
CA ALA A 179 -8.17 23.25 13.43
C ALA A 179 -6.74 22.86 13.89
N TYR A 180 -6.11 21.94 13.17
CA TYR A 180 -4.80 21.38 13.49
C TYR A 180 -3.86 21.54 12.30
N ASP A 181 -2.77 22.26 12.48
CA ASP A 181 -1.75 22.42 11.45
C ASP A 181 -0.99 21.11 11.16
N ALA A 182 -0.16 21.13 10.13
CA ALA A 182 0.57 19.95 9.71
C ALA A 182 1.63 19.52 10.73
N GLU A 183 2.26 20.46 11.40
CA GLU A 183 3.28 20.26 12.41
C GLU A 183 2.70 19.54 13.65
N THR A 184 1.53 19.97 14.10
CA THR A 184 0.82 19.37 15.25
C THR A 184 0.44 17.90 15.03
N VAL A 185 0.07 17.52 13.81
CA VAL A 185 -0.34 16.14 13.51
C VAL A 185 0.83 15.21 13.21
N MET A 186 2.06 15.71 13.11
CA MET A 186 3.23 14.85 12.91
C MET A 186 3.42 13.84 14.03
N ALA A 187 2.99 14.15 15.25
CA ALA A 187 3.03 13.23 16.38
C ALA A 187 2.17 11.97 16.18
N LEU A 188 1.20 12.01 15.28
CA LEU A 188 0.36 10.87 14.93
C LEU A 188 1.01 9.96 13.86
N LEU A 189 2.05 10.43 13.18
CA LEU A 189 2.66 9.73 12.05
C LEU A 189 3.79 8.79 12.50
N THR A 190 3.45 7.88 13.38
CA THR A 190 4.36 6.85 13.95
C THR A 190 3.96 5.45 13.49
N ALA A 191 4.80 4.46 13.78
CA ALA A 191 4.40 3.06 13.68
C ALA A 191 3.29 2.75 14.70
N PRO A 192 2.42 1.76 14.43
CA PRO A 192 1.51 1.22 15.43
C PRO A 192 2.27 0.75 16.67
N GLU A 193 1.56 0.67 17.81
CA GLU A 193 2.13 0.12 19.04
C GLU A 193 2.54 -1.34 18.87
N GLU A 194 3.64 -1.74 19.51
CA GLU A 194 4.10 -3.13 19.47
C GLU A 194 3.04 -4.07 20.06
N GLY A 195 2.77 -5.15 19.33
CA GLY A 195 1.76 -6.15 19.73
C GLY A 195 0.33 -5.80 19.33
N GLU A 196 0.04 -4.61 18.80
CA GLU A 196 -1.30 -4.24 18.31
C GLU A 196 -1.70 -5.09 17.09
N PHE A 197 -0.76 -5.38 16.22
CA PHE A 197 -0.98 -6.16 15.00
C PHE A 197 -0.54 -7.61 15.13
N GLY A 198 -1.30 -8.48 14.47
CA GLY A 198 -0.92 -9.87 14.19
C GLY A 198 -0.64 -10.04 12.71
N TRP A 199 0.08 -11.10 12.39
CA TRP A 199 0.34 -11.46 11.00
C TRP A 199 0.52 -12.97 10.84
N HIS A 200 0.32 -13.45 9.61
CA HIS A 200 0.64 -14.84 9.21
C HIS A 200 0.98 -14.89 7.72
N GLU A 201 1.74 -15.89 7.34
CA GLU A 201 2.06 -16.17 5.95
C GLU A 201 0.81 -16.65 5.20
N ILE A 202 0.65 -16.22 3.95
CA ILE A 202 -0.46 -16.55 3.07
C ILE A 202 0.03 -17.08 1.73
N SER A 203 -0.89 -17.64 0.93
CA SER A 203 -0.56 -18.14 -0.41
C SER A 203 -0.09 -17.03 -1.35
N THR A 204 0.88 -17.38 -2.21
CA THR A 204 1.38 -16.51 -3.30
C THR A 204 0.30 -16.17 -4.34
N ARG A 205 -0.89 -16.77 -4.28
CA ARG A 205 -2.06 -16.38 -5.07
C ARG A 205 -2.39 -14.89 -5.00
N VAL A 206 -2.07 -14.23 -3.87
CA VAL A 206 -2.23 -12.78 -3.66
C VAL A 206 -1.42 -11.93 -4.67
N ASN A 207 -0.35 -12.45 -5.22
CA ASN A 207 0.48 -11.74 -6.19
C ASN A 207 -0.30 -11.38 -7.47
N ARG A 208 -1.28 -12.19 -7.84
CA ARG A 208 -2.14 -11.92 -8.99
C ARG A 208 -3.34 -11.07 -8.57
N VAL A 209 -3.38 -9.82 -9.02
CA VAL A 209 -4.41 -8.84 -8.67
C VAL A 209 -5.84 -9.31 -9.02
N ALA A 210 -5.99 -10.14 -10.06
CA ALA A 210 -7.27 -10.72 -10.45
C ALA A 210 -7.86 -11.71 -9.42
N ASN A 211 -7.03 -12.25 -8.52
CA ASN A 211 -7.52 -13.03 -7.40
C ASN A 211 -8.03 -12.05 -6.34
N ASP A 212 -9.30 -12.12 -6.01
CA ASP A 212 -9.96 -11.23 -5.03
C ASP A 212 -11.05 -12.03 -4.27
N ASP A 213 -10.61 -13.00 -3.48
CA ASP A 213 -11.47 -13.92 -2.74
C ASP A 213 -11.02 -14.09 -1.28
N ALA A 214 -11.92 -14.58 -0.42
CA ALA A 214 -11.68 -14.71 1.01
C ALA A 214 -10.54 -15.68 1.40
N GLN A 215 -10.11 -16.55 0.50
CA GLN A 215 -9.01 -17.49 0.77
C GLN A 215 -7.67 -16.75 0.87
N LEU A 216 -7.55 -15.56 0.27
CA LEU A 216 -6.31 -14.79 0.25
C LEU A 216 -5.85 -14.29 1.63
N VAL A 217 -6.78 -14.17 2.59
CA VAL A 217 -6.46 -13.69 3.95
C VAL A 217 -6.25 -14.84 4.94
N LEU A 218 -6.39 -16.10 4.51
CA LEU A 218 -6.22 -17.26 5.36
C LEU A 218 -4.74 -17.67 5.47
N PRO A 219 -4.30 -18.21 6.60
CA PRO A 219 -2.97 -18.81 6.72
C PRO A 219 -2.73 -19.85 5.62
N ILE A 220 -1.55 -19.84 5.01
CA ILE A 220 -1.17 -20.85 4.02
C ILE A 220 -1.15 -22.23 4.67
N SER A 221 -1.74 -23.23 4.01
CA SER A 221 -1.70 -24.61 4.46
C SER A 221 -0.32 -25.24 4.22
N ALA A 222 -0.01 -26.31 4.96
CA ALA A 222 1.23 -27.06 4.76
C ALA A 222 1.34 -27.63 3.33
N GLU A 223 0.20 -28.02 2.74
CA GLU A 223 0.13 -28.54 1.37
C GLU A 223 0.42 -27.46 0.34
N GLU A 224 -0.17 -26.27 0.49
CA GLU A 224 0.09 -25.12 -0.38
C GLU A 224 1.54 -24.66 -0.25
N MET A 225 2.07 -24.60 0.97
CA MET A 225 3.47 -24.24 1.24
C MET A 225 4.43 -25.21 0.52
N ALA A 226 4.15 -26.50 0.56
CA ALA A 226 4.93 -27.51 -0.15
C ALA A 226 4.81 -27.39 -1.67
N ALA A 227 3.62 -27.06 -2.19
CA ALA A 227 3.38 -26.84 -3.62
C ALA A 227 4.06 -25.57 -4.16
N GLU A 228 4.14 -24.53 -3.34
CA GLU A 228 4.80 -23.26 -3.64
C GLU A 228 6.33 -23.31 -3.37
N ALA A 229 6.84 -24.40 -2.75
CA ALA A 229 8.28 -24.61 -2.60
C ALA A 229 8.97 -24.68 -3.99
N PRO A 230 10.22 -24.18 -4.16
CA PRO A 230 10.89 -24.30 -5.45
C PRO A 230 11.06 -25.76 -5.78
N LYS A 231 10.63 -26.13 -6.95
CA LYS A 231 11.14 -27.37 -7.56
C LYS A 231 12.65 -27.18 -7.65
N LEU A 232 13.40 -27.94 -6.85
CA LEU A 232 14.88 -27.98 -6.94
C LEU A 232 15.22 -28.03 -8.42
N ALA A 233 15.97 -27.03 -8.90
CA ALA A 233 16.41 -27.00 -10.28
C ALA A 233 17.10 -28.35 -10.54
N ARG A 234 16.53 -29.18 -11.40
CA ARG A 234 17.21 -30.38 -11.89
C ARG A 234 18.57 -29.90 -12.38
N LYS A 235 19.66 -30.35 -11.70
CA LYS A 235 21.02 -30.12 -12.16
C LYS A 235 21.04 -30.44 -13.65
N ALA A 236 21.32 -29.43 -14.47
CA ALA A 236 21.58 -29.65 -15.88
C ALA A 236 22.72 -30.66 -15.95
N SER A 237 22.47 -31.81 -16.57
CA SER A 237 23.51 -32.78 -16.86
C SER A 237 24.63 -32.06 -17.64
N PRO A 238 25.89 -32.31 -17.33
CA PRO A 238 27.01 -31.67 -18.04
C PRO A 238 26.92 -32.06 -19.51
N ARG A 239 26.63 -31.07 -20.36
CA ARG A 239 26.83 -31.21 -21.81
C ARG A 239 28.30 -31.53 -22.01
N GLN A 240 28.55 -32.70 -22.60
CA GLN A 240 29.87 -33.12 -23.07
C GLN A 240 30.50 -31.98 -23.92
N ALA A 241 31.64 -31.52 -23.48
CA ALA A 241 32.51 -30.66 -24.26
C ALA A 241 33.01 -31.45 -25.49
N ALA A 242 32.44 -31.19 -26.64
CA ALA A 242 33.04 -31.58 -27.89
C ALA A 242 34.17 -30.59 -28.19
N ALA A 243 35.36 -31.11 -28.22
CA ALA A 243 36.56 -30.44 -28.71
C ALA A 243 36.35 -30.01 -30.17
N VAL A 244 36.62 -28.75 -30.48
CA VAL A 244 36.91 -28.30 -31.83
C VAL A 244 38.22 -27.54 -31.75
N ALA A 245 39.15 -28.03 -32.61
CA ALA A 245 40.51 -27.60 -32.75
C ALA A 245 40.63 -26.17 -33.30
N THR A 246 41.75 -25.60 -32.95
CA THR A 246 42.37 -24.39 -33.45
C THR A 246 42.40 -24.28 -34.98
N GLU A 247 42.12 -23.09 -35.50
CA GLU A 247 42.83 -22.51 -36.61
C GLU A 247 42.94 -21.00 -36.43
N ASP A 248 44.21 -20.53 -36.54
CA ASP A 248 44.63 -19.14 -36.65
C ASP A 248 43.98 -18.45 -37.85
N ASP A 249 43.64 -17.20 -37.76
CA ASP A 249 44.15 -16.24 -38.74
C ASP A 249 44.03 -14.78 -38.24
N GLU A 250 45.06 -14.04 -38.60
CA GLU A 250 45.36 -12.65 -38.31
C GLU A 250 44.49 -11.64 -39.09
N GLN A 251 44.65 -10.40 -38.71
CA GLN A 251 44.39 -9.12 -39.40
C GLN A 251 42.99 -8.54 -39.13
N GLY A 252 42.86 -7.31 -38.74
CA GLY A 252 43.63 -6.09 -38.95
C GLY A 252 42.80 -4.92 -38.36
N SER A 253 43.52 -3.99 -37.81
CA SER A 253 43.19 -2.65 -37.43
C SER A 253 42.31 -1.88 -38.44
N LEU A 254 41.38 -1.02 -37.93
CA LEU A 254 41.29 0.42 -38.22
C LEU A 254 39.88 1.01 -37.98
N PHE A 255 39.89 2.11 -37.26
CA PHE A 255 38.95 3.21 -37.01
C PHE A 255 37.95 3.03 -35.89
#